data_c10bf8c48f4b403a5522ca6a9f59fcf7
#
_entry.id   c10bf8c48f4b403a5522ca6a9f59fcf7
#
_cell.length_a   1.000
_cell.length_b   1.000
_cell.length_c   1.000
_cell.angle_alpha   90.00
_cell.angle_beta   90.00
_cell.angle_gamma   90.00
#
_symmetry.space_group_name_H-M   'P 1'
#
loop_
_entity.id
_entity.type
_entity.pdbx_description
1 polymer ?
#
loop_
_entity_poly.entity_id
_entity_poly.type
_entity_poly.pdbx_seq_one_letter_code
_entity_poly.pdbx_strand_id
1 'polypeptide(L)'
;MQRLRDDFHKMQELLDALGPDDWTGLMITHPYMGPVPAFFYAAGQLMDYGVHSWDIRQGSGKEHGLSGDAADLLIPFMFEIWRGTVKADAVTEPFTIGIRVSGRNAGDYRVSVSSDGLAYEPGDIESLPAYIEFDAASMVLCAFGRCNTGTVRGDMDLAERYLQSFFRI
;
A
#
# COMPACT_ATOMS: atom_id res chain seq x y z
N MET A 1 7.25 28.80 -3.37
CA MET A 1 6.10 28.65 -2.43
C MET A 1 4.78 29.03 -3.09
N GLN A 2 4.64 30.22 -3.76
CA GLN A 2 3.37 30.62 -4.41
C GLN A 2 2.94 29.62 -5.50
N ARG A 3 3.83 29.29 -6.43
CA ARG A 3 3.54 28.31 -7.51
C ARG A 3 3.02 26.97 -6.99
N LEU A 4 3.61 26.43 -5.91
CA LEU A 4 3.15 25.18 -5.31
C LEU A 4 1.71 25.28 -4.79
N ARG A 5 1.34 26.41 -4.19
CA ARG A 5 -0.03 26.65 -3.74
C ARG A 5 -1.00 26.76 -4.92
N ASP A 6 -0.60 27.49 -5.97
CA ASP A 6 -1.43 27.67 -7.16
C ASP A 6 -1.66 26.32 -7.87
N ASP A 7 -0.63 25.48 -7.99
CA ASP A 7 -0.73 24.16 -8.58
C ASP A 7 -1.61 23.21 -7.72
N PHE A 8 -1.49 23.29 -6.38
CA PHE A 8 -2.34 22.54 -5.45
C PHE A 8 -3.82 22.94 -5.58
N HIS A 9 -4.13 24.26 -5.63
CA HIS A 9 -5.50 24.71 -5.80
C HIS A 9 -6.09 24.28 -7.15
N LYS A 10 -5.33 24.36 -8.24
CA LYS A 10 -5.77 23.86 -9.55
C LYS A 10 -6.08 22.36 -9.52
N MET A 11 -5.24 21.57 -8.85
CA MET A 11 -5.49 20.14 -8.69
C MET A 11 -6.79 19.90 -7.91
N GLN A 12 -7.01 20.63 -6.78
CA GLN A 12 -8.25 20.52 -6.01
C GLN A 12 -9.48 20.86 -6.86
N GLU A 13 -9.44 21.98 -7.60
CA GLU A 13 -10.53 22.38 -8.52
C GLU A 13 -10.86 21.30 -9.54
N LEU A 14 -9.83 20.63 -10.09
CA LEU A 14 -10.03 19.53 -11.04
C LEU A 14 -10.67 18.31 -10.38
N LEU A 15 -10.23 17.94 -9.17
CA LEU A 15 -10.76 16.79 -8.43
C LEU A 15 -12.19 17.06 -7.93
N ASP A 16 -12.48 18.28 -7.48
CA ASP A 16 -13.82 18.69 -7.02
C ASP A 16 -14.86 18.74 -8.15
N ALA A 17 -14.41 18.89 -9.38
CA ALA A 17 -15.28 18.85 -10.56
C ALA A 17 -15.70 17.44 -11.00
N LEU A 18 -15.07 16.37 -10.45
CA LEU A 18 -15.37 14.99 -10.80
C LEU A 18 -16.69 14.53 -10.17
N GLY A 19 -17.57 13.96 -11.00
CA GLY A 19 -18.75 13.23 -10.50
C GLY A 19 -18.39 11.85 -9.95
N PRO A 20 -19.33 11.18 -9.24
CA PRO A 20 -19.08 9.87 -8.67
C PRO A 20 -18.55 8.82 -9.67
N ASP A 21 -19.08 8.82 -10.88
CA ASP A 21 -18.69 7.85 -11.92
C ASP A 21 -17.32 8.15 -12.53
N ASP A 22 -16.89 9.43 -12.51
CA ASP A 22 -15.59 9.83 -13.04
C ASP A 22 -14.43 9.27 -12.23
N TRP A 23 -14.59 9.11 -10.92
CA TRP A 23 -13.53 8.60 -10.04
C TRP A 23 -13.03 7.23 -10.45
N THR A 24 -13.90 6.37 -10.96
CA THR A 24 -13.55 5.01 -11.39
C THR A 24 -13.52 4.86 -12.92
N GLY A 25 -14.32 5.65 -13.64
CA GLY A 25 -14.47 5.54 -15.08
C GLY A 25 -13.51 6.39 -15.90
N LEU A 26 -13.09 7.55 -15.37
CA LEU A 26 -12.14 8.42 -16.06
C LEU A 26 -10.73 7.85 -15.96
N MET A 27 -10.21 7.35 -17.08
CA MET A 27 -8.85 6.82 -17.16
C MET A 27 -7.86 7.91 -17.58
N ILE A 28 -6.82 8.10 -16.76
CA ILE A 28 -5.77 9.10 -16.98
C ILE A 28 -4.45 8.37 -17.18
N THR A 29 -3.67 8.74 -18.20
CA THR A 29 -2.38 8.11 -18.46
C THR A 29 -1.35 8.57 -17.42
N HIS A 30 -0.93 7.64 -16.58
CA HIS A 30 0.16 7.85 -15.64
C HIS A 30 1.52 7.59 -16.35
N PRO A 31 2.57 8.43 -16.12
CA PRO A 31 3.85 8.30 -16.83
C PRO A 31 4.54 6.95 -16.69
N TYR A 32 4.33 6.26 -15.56
CA TYR A 32 5.01 5.00 -15.23
C TYR A 32 4.08 3.78 -15.21
N MET A 33 2.75 3.99 -15.02
CA MET A 33 1.80 2.90 -14.80
C MET A 33 0.82 2.71 -15.96
N GLY A 34 0.88 3.59 -16.97
CA GLY A 34 -0.11 3.60 -18.05
C GLY A 34 -1.47 4.15 -17.59
N PRO A 35 -2.59 3.73 -18.20
CA PRO A 35 -3.91 4.22 -17.83
C PRO A 35 -4.30 3.78 -16.41
N VAL A 36 -4.61 4.74 -15.54
CA VAL A 36 -5.12 4.51 -14.18
C VAL A 36 -6.39 5.34 -13.96
N PRO A 37 -7.34 4.87 -13.13
CA PRO A 37 -8.54 5.65 -12.84
C PRO A 37 -8.23 6.92 -12.03
N ALA A 38 -9.08 7.92 -12.14
CA ALA A 38 -8.86 9.25 -11.53
C ALA A 38 -8.63 9.18 -10.01
N PHE A 39 -9.31 8.28 -9.29
CA PHE A 39 -9.12 8.12 -7.85
C PHE A 39 -7.67 7.80 -7.47
N PHE A 40 -6.92 7.15 -8.36
CA PHE A 40 -5.54 6.78 -8.12
C PHE A 40 -4.63 8.00 -7.90
N TYR A 41 -4.93 9.13 -8.56
CA TYR A 41 -4.17 10.37 -8.36
C TYR A 41 -4.39 10.98 -6.98
N ALA A 42 -5.64 11.01 -6.49
CA ALA A 42 -5.94 11.48 -5.13
C ALA A 42 -5.29 10.58 -4.06
N ALA A 43 -5.39 9.26 -4.25
CA ALA A 43 -4.76 8.29 -3.37
C ALA A 43 -3.23 8.37 -3.43
N GLY A 44 -2.66 8.56 -4.61
CA GLY A 44 -1.22 8.77 -4.80
C GLY A 44 -0.71 10.01 -4.06
N GLN A 45 -1.43 11.13 -4.14
CA GLN A 45 -1.08 12.34 -3.38
C GLN A 45 -1.16 12.12 -1.87
N LEU A 46 -2.22 11.46 -1.37
CA LEU A 46 -2.34 11.14 0.05
C LEU A 46 -1.18 10.25 0.52
N MET A 47 -0.81 9.28 -0.29
CA MET A 47 0.27 8.33 -0.05
C MET A 47 1.62 9.05 -0.02
N ASP A 48 1.94 9.86 -1.03
CA ASP A 48 3.19 10.63 -1.11
C ASP A 48 3.34 11.58 0.08
N TYR A 49 2.32 12.36 0.39
CA TYR A 49 2.37 13.26 1.53
C TYR A 49 2.46 12.53 2.87
N GLY A 50 1.75 11.42 3.03
CA GLY A 50 1.79 10.60 4.23
C GLY A 50 3.17 10.01 4.47
N VAL A 51 3.69 9.26 3.50
CA VAL A 51 4.96 8.54 3.62
C VAL A 51 6.14 9.50 3.68
N HIS A 52 6.22 10.48 2.77
CA HIS A 52 7.35 11.42 2.77
C HIS A 52 7.33 12.38 3.97
N SER A 53 6.17 12.78 4.50
CA SER A 53 6.13 13.52 5.76
C SER A 53 6.61 12.67 6.93
N TRP A 54 6.36 11.36 6.92
CA TRP A 54 6.92 10.43 7.88
C TRP A 54 8.45 10.36 7.74
N ASP A 55 8.98 10.20 6.51
CA ASP A 55 10.41 10.17 6.22
C ASP A 55 11.14 11.42 6.79
N ILE A 56 10.57 12.61 6.55
CA ILE A 56 11.13 13.88 7.05
C ILE A 56 11.14 13.92 8.59
N ARG A 57 10.05 13.48 9.22
CA ARG A 57 9.93 13.49 10.68
C ARG A 57 10.84 12.45 11.32
N GLN A 58 11.02 11.29 10.69
CA GLN A 58 11.96 10.26 11.15
C GLN A 58 13.37 10.84 11.34
N GLY A 59 13.82 11.70 10.42
CA GLY A 59 15.11 12.38 10.55
C GLY A 59 15.17 13.42 11.67
N SER A 60 14.03 13.85 12.22
CA SER A 60 13.98 14.87 13.28
C SER A 60 14.26 14.33 14.70
N GLY A 61 14.23 13.01 14.88
CA GLY A 61 14.37 12.33 16.18
C GLY A 61 13.21 12.59 17.16
N LYS A 62 12.09 13.19 16.70
CA LYS A 62 10.88 13.40 17.49
C LYS A 62 9.91 12.25 17.28
N GLU A 63 9.13 11.93 18.33
CA GLU A 63 8.03 10.99 18.21
C GLU A 63 7.05 11.44 17.12
N HIS A 64 6.70 10.53 16.23
CA HIS A 64 5.80 10.77 15.12
C HIS A 64 5.20 9.46 14.59
N GLY A 65 4.12 9.57 13.81
CA GLY A 65 3.46 8.44 13.16
C GLY A 65 2.75 8.90 11.89
N LEU A 66 2.20 7.95 11.15
CA LEU A 66 1.21 8.24 10.12
C LEU A 66 -0.13 8.59 10.79
N SER A 67 -0.90 9.48 10.15
CA SER A 67 -2.28 9.70 10.54
C SER A 67 -3.07 8.39 10.38
N GLY A 68 -3.76 7.96 11.45
CA GLY A 68 -4.57 6.74 11.41
C GLY A 68 -5.64 6.77 10.32
N ASP A 69 -6.33 7.90 10.15
CA ASP A 69 -7.34 8.08 9.09
C ASP A 69 -6.73 7.97 7.69
N ALA A 70 -5.55 8.59 7.46
CA ALA A 70 -4.86 8.49 6.18
C ALA A 70 -4.39 7.06 5.91
N ALA A 71 -3.81 6.40 6.90
CA ALA A 71 -3.35 5.03 6.77
C ALA A 71 -4.51 4.07 6.45
N ASP A 72 -5.64 4.19 7.16
CA ASP A 72 -6.84 3.39 6.92
C ASP A 72 -7.36 3.51 5.47
N LEU A 73 -7.35 4.73 4.91
CA LEU A 73 -7.77 4.96 3.52
C LEU A 73 -6.80 4.36 2.50
N LEU A 74 -5.54 4.18 2.87
CA LEU A 74 -4.49 3.67 1.98
C LEU A 74 -4.42 2.13 1.93
N ILE A 75 -5.05 1.41 2.85
CA ILE A 75 -4.98 -0.06 2.92
C ILE A 75 -5.24 -0.75 1.59
N PRO A 76 -6.31 -0.45 0.83
CA PRO A 76 -6.56 -1.12 -0.45
C PRO A 76 -5.43 -0.93 -1.47
N PHE A 77 -4.73 0.22 -1.41
CA PHE A 77 -3.61 0.52 -2.30
C PHE A 77 -2.34 -0.24 -1.95
N MET A 78 -2.19 -0.68 -0.72
CA MET A 78 -0.97 -1.39 -0.29
C MET A 78 -0.83 -2.74 -0.98
N PHE A 79 -1.93 -3.42 -1.26
CA PHE A 79 -1.92 -4.64 -2.05
C PHE A 79 -1.50 -4.37 -3.51
N GLU A 80 -1.95 -3.23 -4.09
CA GLU A 80 -1.53 -2.81 -5.42
C GLU A 80 -0.03 -2.43 -5.47
N ILE A 81 0.48 -1.76 -4.42
CA ILE A 81 1.91 -1.49 -4.26
C ILE A 81 2.69 -2.79 -4.22
N TRP A 82 2.30 -3.76 -3.41
CA TRP A 82 2.94 -5.06 -3.36
C TRP A 82 2.85 -5.80 -4.70
N ARG A 83 1.71 -5.75 -5.38
CA ARG A 83 1.57 -6.33 -6.72
C ARG A 83 2.50 -5.69 -7.74
N GLY A 84 2.70 -4.37 -7.67
CA GLY A 84 3.59 -3.62 -8.56
C GLY A 84 5.07 -3.73 -8.20
N THR A 85 5.41 -4.16 -6.97
CA THR A 85 6.79 -4.22 -6.48
C THR A 85 7.34 -5.63 -6.28
N VAL A 86 6.51 -6.66 -6.48
CA VAL A 86 6.94 -8.05 -6.35
C VAL A 86 8.03 -8.40 -7.38
N LYS A 87 9.10 -9.03 -6.91
CA LYS A 87 10.19 -9.58 -7.74
C LYS A 87 9.80 -10.97 -8.25
N ALA A 88 8.80 -11.04 -9.13
CA ALA A 88 8.21 -12.29 -9.60
C ALA A 88 9.24 -13.26 -10.18
N ASP A 89 10.20 -12.75 -10.97
CA ASP A 89 11.27 -13.54 -11.58
C ASP A 89 12.19 -14.24 -10.56
N ALA A 90 12.20 -13.76 -9.31
CA ALA A 90 12.98 -14.37 -8.23
C ALA A 90 12.21 -15.44 -7.44
N VAL A 91 10.91 -15.62 -7.73
CA VAL A 91 10.07 -16.60 -7.04
C VAL A 91 10.22 -17.98 -7.69
N THR A 92 11.03 -18.83 -7.07
CA THR A 92 11.28 -20.21 -7.57
C THR A 92 10.16 -21.19 -7.22
N GLU A 93 9.50 -20.98 -6.08
CA GLU A 93 8.40 -21.81 -5.60
C GLU A 93 7.22 -20.91 -5.20
N PRO A 94 6.02 -21.16 -5.74
CA PRO A 94 4.82 -20.44 -5.31
C PRO A 94 4.52 -20.66 -3.83
N PHE A 95 3.96 -19.65 -3.16
CA PHE A 95 3.50 -19.76 -1.79
C PHE A 95 2.31 -18.85 -1.52
N THR A 96 1.59 -19.16 -0.44
CA THR A 96 0.47 -18.34 0.03
C THR A 96 0.68 -18.00 1.51
N ILE A 97 0.44 -16.74 1.85
CA ILE A 97 0.52 -16.22 3.22
C ILE A 97 -0.75 -15.44 3.55
N GLY A 98 -1.10 -15.35 4.83
CA GLY A 98 -2.18 -14.50 5.31
C GLY A 98 -1.69 -13.09 5.63
N ILE A 99 -2.53 -12.10 5.34
CA ILE A 99 -2.37 -10.73 5.82
C ILE A 99 -3.63 -10.36 6.58
N ARG A 100 -3.49 -10.03 7.86
CA ARG A 100 -4.56 -9.49 8.69
C ARG A 100 -4.32 -8.01 8.89
N VAL A 101 -5.32 -7.20 8.62
CA VAL A 101 -5.26 -5.75 8.85
C VAL A 101 -6.33 -5.35 9.84
N SER A 102 -5.97 -4.57 10.86
CA SER A 102 -6.89 -3.95 11.81
C SER A 102 -7.16 -2.49 11.46
N GLY A 103 -8.30 -1.94 11.90
CA GLY A 103 -8.71 -0.56 11.66
C GLY A 103 -10.04 -0.46 10.92
N ARG A 104 -10.32 0.69 10.30
CA ARG A 104 -11.57 0.95 9.57
C ARG A 104 -11.76 0.03 8.37
N ASN A 105 -10.68 -0.24 7.63
CA ASN A 105 -10.64 -1.16 6.50
C ASN A 105 -10.06 -2.51 6.91
N ALA A 106 -10.45 -3.00 8.11
CA ALA A 106 -10.02 -4.28 8.64
C ALA A 106 -10.42 -5.45 7.73
N GLY A 107 -9.59 -6.47 7.69
CA GLY A 107 -9.89 -7.68 6.94
C GLY A 107 -8.75 -8.69 6.99
N ASP A 108 -9.10 -9.92 6.62
CA ASP A 108 -8.16 -11.02 6.43
C ASP A 108 -8.06 -11.30 4.92
N TYR A 109 -6.83 -11.38 4.43
CA TYR A 109 -6.54 -11.55 3.01
C TYR A 109 -5.56 -12.71 2.81
N ARG A 110 -5.86 -13.56 1.85
CA ARG A 110 -4.94 -14.58 1.35
C ARG A 110 -4.11 -13.95 0.23
N VAL A 111 -2.80 -13.98 0.37
CA VAL A 111 -1.88 -13.42 -0.61
C VAL A 111 -1.04 -14.52 -1.20
N SER A 112 -1.17 -14.75 -2.50
CA SER A 112 -0.42 -15.75 -3.25
C SER A 112 0.66 -15.08 -4.09
N VAL A 113 1.87 -15.60 -4.00
CA VAL A 113 3.05 -15.08 -4.71
C VAL A 113 3.63 -16.20 -5.58
N SER A 114 3.85 -15.91 -6.86
CA SER A 114 4.40 -16.84 -7.83
C SER A 114 5.29 -16.12 -8.86
N SER A 115 5.83 -16.86 -9.82
CA SER A 115 6.51 -16.29 -10.99
C SER A 115 5.59 -15.41 -11.87
N ASP A 116 4.28 -15.56 -11.77
CA ASP A 116 3.31 -14.73 -12.49
C ASP A 116 2.98 -13.42 -11.76
N GLY A 117 3.51 -13.24 -10.53
CA GLY A 117 3.31 -12.06 -9.71
C GLY A 117 2.61 -12.33 -8.40
N LEU A 118 1.87 -11.34 -7.91
CA LEU A 118 1.10 -11.38 -6.66
C LEU A 118 -0.39 -11.28 -6.95
N ALA A 119 -1.16 -12.17 -6.35
CA ALA A 119 -2.62 -12.12 -6.28
C ALA A 119 -3.07 -12.08 -4.83
N TYR A 120 -4.21 -11.43 -4.55
CA TYR A 120 -4.79 -11.39 -3.23
C TYR A 120 -6.31 -11.43 -3.28
N GLU A 121 -6.91 -11.99 -2.24
CA GLU A 121 -8.37 -12.08 -2.09
C GLU A 121 -8.75 -12.09 -0.59
N PRO A 122 -9.91 -11.56 -0.21
CA PRO A 122 -10.44 -11.76 1.14
C PRO A 122 -10.65 -13.25 1.43
N GLY A 123 -10.32 -13.71 2.65
CA GLY A 123 -10.52 -15.11 3.00
C GLY A 123 -9.96 -15.50 4.35
N ASP A 124 -10.30 -16.72 4.79
CA ASP A 124 -9.75 -17.32 6.02
C ASP A 124 -8.23 -17.53 5.90
N ILE A 125 -7.51 -17.03 6.89
CA ILE A 125 -6.05 -17.13 6.98
C ILE A 125 -5.55 -18.03 8.11
N GLU A 126 -6.43 -18.44 9.02
CA GLU A 126 -6.03 -19.28 10.17
C GLU A 126 -5.55 -20.67 9.75
N SER A 127 -6.00 -21.14 8.58
CA SER A 127 -5.56 -22.42 8.00
C SER A 127 -4.22 -22.34 7.25
N LEU A 128 -3.66 -21.13 7.07
CA LEU A 128 -2.40 -20.95 6.34
C LEU A 128 -1.19 -21.21 7.25
N PRO A 129 -0.03 -21.61 6.68
CA PRO A 129 1.19 -21.84 7.44
C PRO A 129 1.66 -20.63 8.22
N ALA A 130 1.43 -19.42 7.69
CA ALA A 130 1.77 -18.17 8.35
C ALA A 130 0.80 -17.05 7.94
N TYR A 131 0.68 -16.06 8.83
CA TYR A 131 0.10 -14.76 8.50
C TYR A 131 0.80 -13.62 9.25
N ILE A 132 0.68 -12.41 8.74
CA ILE A 132 1.22 -11.20 9.36
C ILE A 132 0.06 -10.28 9.73
N GLU A 133 0.04 -9.87 11.01
CA GLU A 133 -0.94 -8.93 11.56
C GLU A 133 -0.37 -7.51 11.50
N PHE A 134 -1.10 -6.59 10.88
CA PHE A 134 -0.77 -5.18 10.77
C PHE A 134 -1.88 -4.31 11.35
N ASP A 135 -1.53 -3.21 12.00
CA ASP A 135 -2.36 -2.01 11.96
C ASP A 135 -2.16 -1.28 10.62
N ALA A 136 -3.07 -0.34 10.31
CA ALA A 136 -3.05 0.35 9.03
C ALA A 136 -1.72 1.09 8.76
N ALA A 137 -1.17 1.79 9.75
CA ALA A 137 0.08 2.54 9.61
C ALA A 137 1.27 1.61 9.38
N SER A 138 1.32 0.50 10.12
CA SER A 138 2.36 -0.53 9.97
C SER A 138 2.33 -1.15 8.58
N MET A 139 1.14 -1.43 8.03
CA MET A 139 1.02 -1.98 6.67
C MET A 139 1.53 -1.00 5.62
N VAL A 140 1.14 0.27 5.71
CA VAL A 140 1.60 1.31 4.77
C VAL A 140 3.14 1.42 4.80
N LEU A 141 3.74 1.56 5.99
CA LEU A 141 5.18 1.68 6.12
C LEU A 141 5.92 0.43 5.65
N CYS A 142 5.37 -0.75 5.89
CA CYS A 142 5.92 -2.02 5.42
C CYS A 142 5.87 -2.12 3.89
N ALA A 143 4.75 -1.77 3.26
CA ALA A 143 4.59 -1.81 1.81
C ALA A 143 5.58 -0.87 1.09
N PHE A 144 5.90 0.27 1.70
CA PHE A 144 6.92 1.20 1.21
C PHE A 144 8.35 0.84 1.65
N GLY A 145 8.56 -0.29 2.29
CA GLY A 145 9.89 -0.75 2.72
C GLY A 145 10.57 0.12 3.78
N ARG A 146 9.80 0.93 4.56
CA ARG A 146 10.33 1.80 5.61
C ARG A 146 10.62 1.05 6.90
N CYS A 147 9.63 0.39 7.43
CA CYS A 147 9.80 -0.49 8.60
C CYS A 147 8.76 -1.60 8.57
N ASN A 148 9.09 -2.73 9.18
CA ASN A 148 8.14 -3.79 9.44
C ASN A 148 7.87 -3.85 10.94
N THR A 149 6.66 -3.49 11.34
CA THR A 149 6.14 -3.57 12.70
C THR A 149 4.97 -4.56 12.81
N GLY A 150 4.74 -5.36 11.74
CA GLY A 150 3.76 -6.42 11.74
C GLY A 150 4.13 -7.56 12.69
N THR A 151 3.13 -8.22 13.24
CA THR A 151 3.31 -9.41 14.10
C THR A 151 3.13 -10.67 13.28
N VAL A 152 4.17 -11.48 13.19
CA VAL A 152 4.13 -12.77 12.48
C VAL A 152 3.49 -13.83 13.35
N ARG A 153 2.62 -14.65 12.77
CA ARG A 153 2.02 -15.86 13.33
C ARG A 153 2.35 -17.04 12.43
N GLY A 154 2.77 -18.15 13.04
CA GLY A 154 3.12 -19.37 12.31
C GLY A 154 4.55 -19.39 11.79
N ASP A 155 4.74 -19.78 10.56
CA ASP A 155 6.05 -19.99 9.93
C ASP A 155 6.78 -18.65 9.67
N MET A 156 7.83 -18.39 10.44
CA MET A 156 8.65 -17.18 10.38
C MET A 156 9.44 -17.09 9.06
N ASP A 157 9.93 -18.21 8.55
CA ASP A 157 10.75 -18.24 7.33
C ASP A 157 9.86 -17.88 6.10
N LEU A 158 8.63 -18.36 6.10
CA LEU A 158 7.66 -18.00 5.08
C LEU A 158 7.30 -16.50 5.12
N ALA A 159 7.11 -15.95 6.32
CA ALA A 159 6.84 -14.53 6.48
C ALA A 159 8.03 -13.66 6.05
N GLU A 160 9.25 -14.06 6.39
CA GLU A 160 10.47 -13.37 5.96
C GLU A 160 10.61 -13.43 4.43
N ARG A 161 10.39 -14.59 3.83
CA ARG A 161 10.39 -14.79 2.39
C ARG A 161 9.40 -13.85 1.70
N TYR A 162 8.18 -13.71 2.25
CA TYR A 162 7.20 -12.76 1.76
C TYR A 162 7.72 -11.33 1.79
N LEU A 163 8.23 -10.87 2.93
CA LEU A 163 8.74 -9.50 3.11
C LEU A 163 9.93 -9.18 2.22
N GLN A 164 10.74 -10.17 1.85
CA GLN A 164 11.88 -10.04 0.94
C GLN A 164 11.49 -10.09 -0.55
N SER A 165 10.25 -10.46 -0.87
CA SER A 165 9.77 -10.62 -2.24
C SER A 165 9.57 -9.30 -2.98
N PHE A 166 9.71 -8.15 -2.32
CA PHE A 166 9.43 -6.84 -2.90
C PHE A 166 10.69 -6.00 -3.08
N PHE A 167 10.72 -5.15 -4.10
CA PHE A 167 11.73 -4.09 -4.14
C PHE A 167 11.22 -2.86 -3.35
N ARG A 168 12.15 -2.07 -2.85
CA ARG A 168 11.82 -0.84 -2.11
C ARG A 168 11.55 0.31 -3.06
N ILE A 169 10.56 1.13 -2.74
CA ILE A 169 10.20 2.38 -3.41
C ILE A 169 10.45 3.57 -2.50
#